data_807bf54125c1b585b3e46e2d6ea64141
#
_entry.id   807bf54125c1b585b3e46e2d6ea64141
#
_cell.length_a   1.000
_cell.length_b   1.000
_cell.length_c   1.000
_cell.angle_alpha   90.00
_cell.angle_beta   90.00
_cell.angle_gamma   90.00
#
_symmetry.space_group_name_H-M   'P 1'
#
loop_
_entity.id
_entity.type
_entity.pdbx_description
1 polymer ?
#
loop_
_entity_poly.entity_id
_entity_poly.type
_entity_poly.pdbx_seq_one_letter_code
_entity_poly.pdbx_strand_id
1 'polypeptide(L)'
;GAPLITNDGVTIAKEIELENPMENMGAQLVKEVATKTNDAAGDGTTTATLLAQAFIREGMKNVAAGANPMVVRKGIQKAVDKAVETLKAHSQKVNGSDDIARVGTVSAGDAMIGTLISDAMEKVTSDGVITVEESKSADTYSEVVEGMQFDRGYISPYMVTDTDKMEAVIDDAMILITDKKISNIQEILPILEQIAQ
;
A
#
# COMPACT_ATOMS: atom_id res chain seq x y z
N GLY A 1 13.84 20.42 3.42
CA GLY A 1 14.13 19.79 2.15
C GLY A 1 13.37 20.43 1.00
N ALA A 2 13.57 19.97 -0.23
CA ALA A 2 12.78 20.41 -1.38
C ALA A 2 11.31 19.98 -1.19
N PRO A 3 10.33 20.76 -1.69
CA PRO A 3 8.93 20.38 -1.61
C PRO A 3 8.66 19.12 -2.44
N LEU A 4 7.89 18.20 -1.88
CA LEU A 4 7.43 17.02 -2.60
C LEU A 4 6.23 17.40 -3.47
N ILE A 5 6.36 17.20 -4.78
CA ILE A 5 5.29 17.42 -5.75
C ILE A 5 4.71 16.06 -6.10
N THR A 6 3.44 15.83 -5.77
CA THR A 6 2.76 14.55 -5.98
C THR A 6 1.29 14.76 -6.28
N ASN A 7 0.69 13.82 -7.02
CA ASN A 7 -0.75 13.74 -7.27
C ASN A 7 -1.45 12.74 -6.34
N ASP A 8 -0.70 12.08 -5.46
CA ASP A 8 -1.27 11.11 -4.52
C ASP A 8 -2.09 11.81 -3.43
N GLY A 9 -3.38 11.54 -3.41
CA GLY A 9 -4.32 12.17 -2.51
C GLY A 9 -4.07 11.83 -1.04
N VAL A 10 -3.57 10.63 -0.71
CA VAL A 10 -3.28 10.27 0.69
C VAL A 10 -2.05 10.99 1.21
N THR A 11 -1.01 11.13 0.41
CA THR A 11 0.21 11.87 0.76
C THR A 11 -0.11 13.34 0.99
N ILE A 12 -0.87 13.96 0.08
CA ILE A 12 -1.32 15.35 0.22
C ILE A 12 -2.21 15.51 1.46
N ALA A 13 -3.16 14.62 1.67
CA ALA A 13 -4.08 14.70 2.80
C ALA A 13 -3.36 14.60 4.15
N LYS A 14 -2.32 13.77 4.27
CA LYS A 14 -1.55 13.60 5.51
C LYS A 14 -0.83 14.87 5.96
N GLU A 15 -0.43 15.72 5.02
CA GLU A 15 0.28 16.97 5.30
C GLU A 15 -0.63 18.14 5.66
N ILE A 16 -1.97 18.01 5.50
CA ILE A 16 -2.90 19.08 5.81
C ILE A 16 -3.02 19.23 7.33
N GLU A 17 -2.64 20.38 7.84
CA GLU A 17 -2.80 20.78 9.22
C GLU A 17 -3.35 22.21 9.29
N LEU A 18 -4.41 22.42 10.08
CA LEU A 18 -5.08 23.72 10.19
C LEU A 18 -4.78 24.35 11.55
N GLU A 19 -4.57 25.68 11.56
CA GLU A 19 -4.27 26.43 12.79
C GLU A 19 -5.42 26.41 13.81
N ASN A 20 -6.66 26.42 13.32
CA ASN A 20 -7.83 26.34 14.18
C ASN A 20 -8.06 24.88 14.64
N PRO A 21 -8.03 24.58 15.96
CA PRO A 21 -8.18 23.22 16.46
C PRO A 21 -9.52 22.55 16.08
N MET A 22 -10.61 23.34 16.01
CA MET A 22 -11.94 22.80 15.66
C MET A 22 -12.01 22.43 14.16
N GLU A 23 -11.46 23.28 13.31
CA GLU A 23 -11.35 22.99 11.87
C GLU A 23 -10.39 21.83 11.62
N ASN A 24 -9.29 21.76 12.38
CA ASN A 24 -8.32 20.68 12.27
C ASN A 24 -8.90 19.31 12.63
N MET A 25 -9.83 19.24 13.62
CA MET A 25 -10.56 17.99 13.87
C MET A 25 -11.34 17.51 12.66
N GLY A 26 -11.99 18.43 11.93
CA GLY A 26 -12.65 18.11 10.66
C GLY A 26 -11.67 17.60 9.59
N ALA A 27 -10.52 18.27 9.45
CA ALA A 27 -9.47 17.84 8.53
C ALA A 27 -8.94 16.43 8.86
N GLN A 28 -8.73 16.11 10.15
CA GLN A 28 -8.29 14.78 10.58
C GLN A 28 -9.31 13.68 10.21
N LEU A 29 -10.61 13.94 10.34
CA LEU A 29 -11.66 12.99 9.93
C LEU A 29 -11.64 12.74 8.40
N VAL A 30 -11.39 13.79 7.61
CA VAL A 30 -11.30 13.65 6.15
C VAL A 30 -10.00 12.93 5.73
N LYS A 31 -8.88 13.17 6.42
CA LYS A 31 -7.64 12.39 6.23
C LYS A 31 -7.86 10.89 6.38
N GLU A 32 -8.69 10.49 7.35
CA GLU A 32 -8.99 9.09 7.59
C GLU A 32 -9.66 8.42 6.38
N VAL A 33 -10.48 9.15 5.62
CA VAL A 33 -11.08 8.65 4.38
C VAL A 33 -10.02 8.28 3.35
N ALA A 34 -9.05 9.17 3.12
CA ALA A 34 -7.95 8.91 2.18
C ALA A 34 -7.10 7.73 2.65
N THR A 35 -6.75 7.67 3.94
CA THR A 35 -5.95 6.59 4.52
C THR A 35 -6.63 5.24 4.39
N LYS A 36 -7.90 5.12 4.79
CA LYS A 36 -8.66 3.87 4.68
C LYS A 36 -8.85 3.40 3.23
N THR A 37 -9.00 4.35 2.29
CA THR A 37 -9.09 4.01 0.87
C THR A 37 -7.76 3.47 0.37
N ASN A 38 -6.64 4.09 0.75
CA ASN A 38 -5.31 3.61 0.42
C ASN A 38 -5.05 2.20 0.97
N ASP A 39 -5.37 1.96 2.23
CA ASP A 39 -5.17 0.67 2.89
C ASP A 39 -6.01 -0.46 2.25
N ALA A 40 -7.20 -0.11 1.75
CA ALA A 40 -8.13 -1.08 1.15
C ALA A 40 -7.86 -1.36 -0.33
N ALA A 41 -7.45 -0.35 -1.11
CA ALA A 41 -7.39 -0.43 -2.57
C ALA A 41 -6.07 0.08 -3.19
N GLY A 42 -5.26 0.83 -2.44
CA GLY A 42 -4.02 1.42 -2.95
C GLY A 42 -4.23 2.54 -3.99
N ASP A 43 -5.47 2.83 -4.36
CA ASP A 43 -5.84 3.83 -5.38
C ASP A 43 -7.20 4.48 -5.06
N GLY A 44 -7.50 5.59 -5.74
CA GLY A 44 -8.78 6.28 -5.60
C GLY A 44 -8.88 7.20 -4.38
N THR A 45 -7.80 7.51 -3.70
CA THR A 45 -7.76 8.33 -2.48
C THR A 45 -8.31 9.74 -2.69
N THR A 46 -7.96 10.38 -3.81
CA THR A 46 -8.45 11.71 -4.19
C THR A 46 -9.96 11.68 -4.47
N THR A 47 -10.44 10.68 -5.21
CA THR A 47 -11.86 10.50 -5.51
C THR A 47 -12.67 10.25 -4.26
N ALA A 48 -12.18 9.40 -3.34
CA ALA A 48 -12.84 9.13 -2.06
C ALA A 48 -12.95 10.40 -1.21
N THR A 49 -11.91 11.22 -1.16
CA THR A 49 -11.91 12.50 -0.43
C THR A 49 -12.92 13.49 -1.02
N LEU A 50 -12.99 13.58 -2.35
CA LEU A 50 -13.97 14.41 -3.05
C LEU A 50 -15.42 13.96 -2.77
N LEU A 51 -15.66 12.65 -2.80
CA LEU A 51 -16.97 12.08 -2.47
C LEU A 51 -17.34 12.35 -1.01
N ALA A 52 -16.41 12.23 -0.08
CA ALA A 52 -16.63 12.56 1.32
C ALA A 52 -17.04 14.03 1.49
N GLN A 53 -16.34 14.96 0.81
CA GLN A 53 -16.72 16.37 0.79
C GLN A 53 -18.16 16.56 0.29
N ALA A 54 -18.51 15.92 -0.82
CA ALA A 54 -19.86 16.03 -1.41
C ALA A 54 -20.94 15.49 -0.46
N PHE A 55 -20.73 14.33 0.16
CA PHE A 55 -21.64 13.76 1.14
C PHE A 55 -21.82 14.64 2.37
N ILE A 56 -20.74 15.20 2.90
CA ILE A 56 -20.80 16.12 4.04
C ILE A 56 -21.59 17.37 3.67
N ARG A 57 -21.30 18.02 2.55
CA ARG A 57 -21.96 19.24 2.12
C ARG A 57 -23.46 19.05 1.90
N GLU A 58 -23.85 18.00 1.20
CA GLU A 58 -25.27 17.72 0.94
C GLU A 58 -26.00 17.21 2.18
N GLY A 59 -25.34 16.39 3.00
CA GLY A 59 -25.87 15.94 4.28
C GLY A 59 -26.14 17.09 5.26
N MET A 60 -25.18 18.02 5.38
CA MET A 60 -25.31 19.20 6.24
C MET A 60 -26.46 20.13 5.82
N LYS A 61 -26.71 20.30 4.53
CA LYS A 61 -27.89 21.08 4.05
C LYS A 61 -29.19 20.48 4.55
N ASN A 62 -29.32 19.16 4.49
CA ASN A 62 -30.52 18.46 4.95
C ASN A 62 -30.68 18.53 6.47
N VAL A 63 -29.60 18.39 7.22
CA VAL A 63 -29.61 18.50 8.70
C VAL A 63 -29.93 19.92 9.10
N ALA A 64 -29.38 20.94 8.47
CA ALA A 64 -29.69 22.34 8.73
C ALA A 64 -31.17 22.69 8.41
N ALA A 65 -31.77 22.02 7.43
CA ALA A 65 -33.18 22.11 7.11
C ALA A 65 -34.10 21.34 8.07
N GLY A 66 -33.57 20.75 9.14
CA GLY A 66 -34.32 20.05 10.19
C GLY A 66 -34.49 18.55 9.99
N ALA A 67 -33.81 17.95 9.01
CA ALA A 67 -33.80 16.50 8.85
C ALA A 67 -33.09 15.80 10.03
N ASN A 68 -33.62 14.68 10.48
CA ASN A 68 -32.98 13.88 11.53
C ASN A 68 -31.68 13.26 11.03
N PRO A 69 -30.52 13.57 11.66
CA PRO A 69 -29.21 13.08 11.21
C PRO A 69 -29.12 11.55 11.13
N MET A 70 -29.82 10.84 12.04
CA MET A 70 -29.80 9.36 12.04
C MET A 70 -30.57 8.78 10.84
N VAL A 71 -31.60 9.49 10.38
CA VAL A 71 -32.35 9.09 9.16
C VAL A 71 -31.51 9.38 7.92
N VAL A 72 -30.85 10.54 7.87
CA VAL A 72 -29.92 10.90 6.79
C VAL A 72 -28.81 9.84 6.69
N ARG A 73 -28.16 9.46 7.80
CA ARG A 73 -27.15 8.40 7.85
C ARG A 73 -27.67 7.08 7.28
N LYS A 74 -28.88 6.65 7.68
CA LYS A 74 -29.48 5.41 7.14
C LYS A 74 -29.75 5.51 5.64
N GLY A 75 -30.12 6.69 5.16
CA GLY A 75 -30.31 6.94 3.73
C GLY A 75 -29.01 6.83 2.95
N ILE A 76 -27.93 7.45 3.44
CA ILE A 76 -26.59 7.37 2.85
C ILE A 76 -26.13 5.91 2.80
N GLN A 77 -26.28 5.15 3.89
CA GLN A 77 -25.87 3.73 3.93
C GLN A 77 -26.60 2.91 2.84
N LYS A 78 -27.92 3.06 2.73
CA LYS A 78 -28.69 2.36 1.68
C LYS A 78 -28.25 2.73 0.26
N ALA A 79 -27.93 3.99 0.05
CA ALA A 79 -27.44 4.46 -1.26
C ALA A 79 -26.06 3.88 -1.57
N VAL A 80 -25.15 3.82 -0.58
CA VAL A 80 -23.82 3.20 -0.71
C VAL A 80 -23.96 1.69 -1.02
N ASP A 81 -24.79 0.97 -0.25
CA ASP A 81 -25.00 -0.47 -0.46
C ASP A 81 -25.49 -0.74 -1.90
N LYS A 82 -26.43 0.08 -2.38
CA LYS A 82 -26.94 -0.06 -3.75
C LYS A 82 -25.91 0.31 -4.81
N ALA A 83 -25.11 1.35 -4.58
CA ALA A 83 -24.02 1.74 -5.48
C ALA A 83 -22.96 0.62 -5.58
N VAL A 84 -22.57 0.03 -4.45
CA VAL A 84 -21.60 -1.07 -4.40
C VAL A 84 -22.14 -2.31 -5.11
N GLU A 85 -23.42 -2.68 -4.91
CA GLU A 85 -24.08 -3.78 -5.63
C GLU A 85 -24.04 -3.53 -7.14
N THR A 86 -24.38 -2.32 -7.57
CA THR A 86 -24.40 -1.95 -9.00
C THR A 86 -23.00 -1.98 -9.60
N LEU A 87 -21.98 -1.44 -8.90
CA LEU A 87 -20.59 -1.49 -9.34
C LEU A 87 -20.10 -2.94 -9.49
N LYS A 88 -20.40 -3.81 -8.52
CA LYS A 88 -20.04 -5.24 -8.61
C LYS A 88 -20.71 -5.93 -9.79
N ALA A 89 -21.97 -5.58 -10.08
CA ALA A 89 -22.70 -6.17 -11.22
C ALA A 89 -22.14 -5.73 -12.59
N HIS A 90 -21.53 -4.56 -12.67
CA HIS A 90 -20.93 -4.02 -13.90
C HIS A 90 -19.42 -4.24 -13.98
N SER A 91 -18.78 -4.70 -12.91
CA SER A 91 -17.35 -4.98 -12.91
C SER A 91 -17.00 -6.14 -13.83
N GLN A 92 -15.89 -6.00 -14.53
CA GLN A 92 -15.31 -7.05 -15.37
C GLN A 92 -14.08 -7.61 -14.65
N LYS A 93 -13.90 -8.92 -14.73
CA LYS A 93 -12.69 -9.56 -14.19
C LYS A 93 -11.50 -9.22 -15.07
N VAL A 94 -10.39 -8.85 -14.44
CA VAL A 94 -9.10 -8.69 -15.12
C VAL A 94 -8.66 -10.04 -15.67
N ASN A 95 -8.36 -10.10 -16.97
CA ASN A 95 -8.02 -11.33 -17.66
C ASN A 95 -6.84 -11.10 -18.62
N GLY A 96 -5.67 -11.57 -18.20
CA GLY A 96 -4.43 -11.46 -18.98
C GLY A 96 -3.66 -10.16 -18.79
N SER A 97 -2.50 -10.09 -19.43
CA SER A 97 -1.52 -9.01 -19.29
C SER A 97 -2.03 -7.67 -19.82
N ASP A 98 -2.80 -7.65 -20.88
CA ASP A 98 -3.37 -6.44 -21.46
C ASP A 98 -4.29 -5.70 -20.47
N ASP A 99 -5.12 -6.44 -19.75
CA ASP A 99 -6.02 -5.86 -18.74
C ASP A 99 -5.23 -5.36 -17.53
N ILE A 100 -4.18 -6.08 -17.12
CA ILE A 100 -3.26 -5.66 -16.05
C ILE A 100 -2.57 -4.35 -16.45
N ALA A 101 -2.05 -4.27 -17.69
CA ALA A 101 -1.42 -3.06 -18.20
C ALA A 101 -2.38 -1.87 -18.22
N ARG A 102 -3.65 -2.09 -18.60
CA ARG A 102 -4.68 -1.02 -18.57
C ARG A 102 -4.94 -0.52 -17.15
N VAL A 103 -5.10 -1.43 -16.20
CA VAL A 103 -5.31 -1.06 -14.77
C VAL A 103 -4.11 -0.29 -14.24
N GLY A 104 -2.89 -0.79 -14.48
CA GLY A 104 -1.66 -0.11 -14.10
C GLY A 104 -1.52 1.28 -14.74
N THR A 105 -1.88 1.41 -16.03
CA THR A 105 -1.86 2.69 -16.76
C THR A 105 -2.85 3.69 -16.16
N VAL A 106 -4.05 3.25 -15.83
CA VAL A 106 -5.07 4.15 -15.23
C VAL A 106 -4.64 4.62 -13.85
N SER A 107 -4.08 3.72 -13.04
CA SER A 107 -3.63 4.04 -11.69
C SER A 107 -2.39 4.97 -11.68
N ALA A 108 -1.40 4.67 -12.51
CA ALA A 108 -0.16 5.45 -12.59
C ALA A 108 -0.30 6.74 -13.44
N GLY A 109 -1.31 6.82 -14.31
CA GLY A 109 -1.43 7.88 -15.29
C GLY A 109 -0.40 7.80 -16.44
N ASP A 110 0.35 6.70 -16.55
CA ASP A 110 1.43 6.48 -17.50
C ASP A 110 1.38 5.07 -18.08
N ALA A 111 1.32 4.97 -19.42
CA ALA A 111 1.26 3.69 -20.12
C ALA A 111 2.56 2.86 -19.98
N MET A 112 3.71 3.52 -19.86
CA MET A 112 4.99 2.84 -19.68
C MET A 112 5.01 2.09 -18.34
N ILE A 113 4.55 2.71 -17.28
CA ILE A 113 4.45 2.08 -15.94
C ILE A 113 3.45 0.93 -15.96
N GLY A 114 2.29 1.11 -16.62
CA GLY A 114 1.32 0.04 -16.79
C GLY A 114 1.90 -1.19 -17.48
N THR A 115 2.70 -1.00 -18.54
CA THR A 115 3.39 -2.08 -19.23
C THR A 115 4.43 -2.74 -18.35
N LEU A 116 5.27 -1.97 -17.64
CA LEU A 116 6.27 -2.51 -16.71
C LEU A 116 5.65 -3.38 -15.61
N ILE A 117 4.52 -2.94 -15.05
CA ILE A 117 3.78 -3.72 -14.05
C ILE A 117 3.26 -5.03 -14.67
N SER A 118 2.68 -4.97 -15.86
CA SER A 118 2.18 -6.16 -16.57
C SER A 118 3.31 -7.15 -16.86
N ASP A 119 4.44 -6.67 -17.37
CA ASP A 119 5.62 -7.50 -17.64
C ASP A 119 6.20 -8.12 -16.35
N ALA A 120 6.19 -7.37 -15.25
CA ALA A 120 6.61 -7.88 -13.96
C ALA A 120 5.65 -8.98 -13.45
N MET A 121 4.33 -8.77 -13.59
CA MET A 121 3.30 -9.76 -13.21
C MET A 121 3.40 -11.04 -14.02
N GLU A 122 3.80 -10.98 -15.29
CA GLU A 122 4.03 -12.19 -16.10
C GLU A 122 5.26 -12.99 -15.65
N LYS A 123 6.27 -12.31 -15.12
CA LYS A 123 7.52 -12.95 -14.66
C LYS A 123 7.41 -13.52 -13.26
N VAL A 124 6.58 -12.92 -12.41
CA VAL A 124 6.33 -13.44 -11.06
C VAL A 124 5.10 -14.34 -11.10
N THR A 125 5.08 -15.37 -10.25
CA THR A 125 3.90 -16.23 -10.09
C THR A 125 2.79 -15.50 -9.35
N SER A 126 1.61 -16.13 -9.23
CA SER A 126 0.47 -15.58 -8.47
C SER A 126 0.81 -15.21 -7.02
N ASP A 127 1.85 -15.80 -6.47
CA ASP A 127 2.33 -15.58 -5.10
C ASP A 127 3.50 -14.56 -5.05
N GLY A 128 3.90 -14.02 -6.21
CA GLY A 128 4.94 -13.02 -6.32
C GLY A 128 4.51 -11.67 -5.77
N VAL A 129 5.45 -10.97 -5.15
CA VAL A 129 5.25 -9.61 -4.61
C VAL A 129 5.93 -8.61 -5.54
N ILE A 130 5.20 -7.57 -5.92
CA ILE A 130 5.75 -6.44 -6.66
C ILE A 130 5.93 -5.28 -5.69
N THR A 131 7.15 -4.79 -5.55
CA THR A 131 7.48 -3.59 -4.79
C THR A 131 7.87 -2.47 -5.73
N VAL A 132 7.58 -1.23 -5.35
CA VAL A 132 7.96 -0.03 -6.09
C VAL A 132 8.91 0.77 -5.21
N GLU A 133 10.09 1.06 -5.74
CA GLU A 133 11.13 1.82 -5.05
C GLU A 133 11.62 2.95 -5.93
N GLU A 134 12.18 3.98 -5.31
CA GLU A 134 12.78 5.10 -6.04
C GLU A 134 14.09 4.65 -6.69
N SER A 135 14.20 4.83 -8.01
CA SER A 135 15.42 4.50 -8.75
C SER A 135 16.57 5.41 -8.36
N LYS A 136 17.77 4.85 -8.23
CA LYS A 136 19.02 5.61 -8.04
C LYS A 136 19.53 6.21 -9.36
N SER A 137 18.97 5.79 -10.50
CA SER A 137 19.28 6.28 -11.84
C SER A 137 18.13 7.13 -12.39
N ALA A 138 18.35 7.75 -13.58
CA ALA A 138 17.31 8.50 -14.27
C ALA A 138 16.28 7.59 -14.98
N ASP A 139 16.56 6.31 -15.09
CA ASP A 139 15.74 5.34 -15.81
C ASP A 139 14.78 4.60 -14.88
N THR A 140 13.58 4.34 -15.39
CA THR A 140 12.60 3.44 -14.76
C THR A 140 12.76 2.04 -15.35
N TYR A 141 12.99 1.05 -14.50
CA TYR A 141 13.18 -0.34 -14.91
C TYR A 141 12.56 -1.31 -13.90
N SER A 142 12.34 -2.53 -14.34
CA SER A 142 11.90 -3.63 -13.46
C SER A 142 13.04 -4.65 -13.31
N GLU A 143 13.26 -5.09 -12.08
CA GLU A 143 14.20 -6.17 -11.76
C GLU A 143 13.42 -7.32 -11.11
N VAL A 144 13.70 -8.53 -11.55
CA VAL A 144 13.08 -9.74 -10.98
C VAL A 144 14.10 -10.42 -10.09
N VAL A 145 13.76 -10.57 -8.83
CA VAL A 145 14.55 -11.32 -7.85
C VAL A 145 13.83 -12.62 -7.55
N GLU A 146 14.50 -13.73 -7.81
CA GLU A 146 13.98 -15.05 -7.44
C GLU A 146 14.21 -15.29 -5.96
N GLY A 147 13.14 -15.56 -5.23
CA GLY A 147 13.22 -15.79 -3.81
C GLY A 147 12.03 -15.24 -3.03
N MET A 148 12.26 -14.89 -1.80
CA MET A 148 11.26 -14.35 -0.90
C MET A 148 11.83 -13.13 -0.16
N GLN A 149 11.10 -12.02 -0.19
CA GLN A 149 11.50 -10.80 0.51
C GLN A 149 10.74 -10.67 1.82
N PHE A 150 11.45 -10.32 2.88
CA PHE A 150 10.90 -10.07 4.21
C PHE A 150 11.19 -8.64 4.64
N ASP A 151 10.27 -8.02 5.36
CA ASP A 151 10.44 -6.66 5.91
C ASP A 151 11.47 -6.56 7.04
N ARG A 152 11.95 -7.70 7.54
CA ARG A 152 12.93 -7.77 8.62
C ARG A 152 14.20 -8.43 8.12
N GLY A 153 15.29 -7.69 8.18
CA GLY A 153 16.62 -8.17 7.89
C GLY A 153 17.36 -8.66 9.15
N TYR A 154 18.68 -8.47 9.19
CA TYR A 154 19.52 -8.84 10.32
C TYR A 154 19.15 -8.08 11.61
N ILE A 155 19.34 -8.71 12.75
CA ILE A 155 18.97 -8.15 14.07
C ILE A 155 19.97 -7.10 14.56
N SER A 156 21.23 -7.20 14.15
CA SER A 156 22.31 -6.35 14.62
C SER A 156 23.21 -5.89 13.48
N PRO A 157 23.67 -4.62 13.47
CA PRO A 157 24.66 -4.12 12.52
C PRO A 157 25.97 -4.92 12.49
N TYR A 158 26.29 -5.65 13.55
CA TYR A 158 27.47 -6.53 13.60
C TYR A 158 27.34 -7.78 12.72
N MET A 159 26.16 -8.07 12.18
CA MET A 159 25.93 -9.19 11.25
C MET A 159 26.21 -8.82 9.79
N VAL A 160 26.60 -7.58 9.53
CA VAL A 160 26.90 -7.07 8.19
C VAL A 160 28.16 -7.73 7.63
N THR A 161 28.09 -8.26 6.42
CA THR A 161 29.24 -8.83 5.70
C THR A 161 29.88 -7.81 4.76
N ASP A 162 29.11 -6.86 4.24
CA ASP A 162 29.56 -5.73 3.44
C ASP A 162 29.27 -4.42 4.20
N THR A 163 30.31 -3.83 4.77
CA THR A 163 30.19 -2.61 5.59
C THR A 163 29.93 -1.35 4.76
N ASP A 164 30.30 -1.34 3.49
CA ASP A 164 30.14 -0.18 2.62
C ASP A 164 28.68 -0.04 2.16
N LYS A 165 28.03 -1.17 1.94
CA LYS A 165 26.61 -1.24 1.57
C LYS A 165 25.67 -1.49 2.73
N MET A 166 26.22 -1.79 3.92
CA MET A 166 25.45 -2.20 5.10
C MET A 166 24.55 -3.41 4.81
N GLU A 167 25.08 -4.40 4.11
CA GLU A 167 24.38 -5.63 3.71
C GLU A 167 24.99 -6.86 4.37
N ALA A 168 24.15 -7.84 4.70
CA ALA A 168 24.57 -9.19 5.11
C ALA A 168 24.25 -10.16 3.97
N VAL A 169 25.27 -10.48 3.16
CA VAL A 169 25.14 -11.40 2.03
C VAL A 169 25.79 -12.73 2.41
N ILE A 170 25.03 -13.81 2.31
CA ILE A 170 25.48 -15.16 2.61
C ILE A 170 25.12 -16.04 1.41
N ASP A 171 26.12 -16.50 0.69
CA ASP A 171 25.95 -17.41 -0.43
C ASP A 171 25.74 -18.85 0.08
N ASP A 172 24.88 -19.61 -0.60
CA ASP A 172 24.53 -20.98 -0.24
C ASP A 172 24.12 -21.16 1.23
N ALA A 173 23.37 -20.20 1.75
CA ALA A 173 23.00 -20.09 3.15
C ALA A 173 22.15 -21.29 3.62
N MET A 174 22.53 -21.90 4.73
CA MET A 174 21.69 -22.85 5.44
C MET A 174 20.71 -22.10 6.32
N ILE A 175 19.41 -22.31 6.11
CA ILE A 175 18.35 -21.57 6.78
C ILE A 175 17.72 -22.43 7.87
N LEU A 176 17.82 -22.01 9.15
CA LEU A 176 17.11 -22.61 10.26
C LEU A 176 15.78 -21.85 10.50
N ILE A 177 14.66 -22.53 10.32
CA ILE A 177 13.33 -21.99 10.59
C ILE A 177 12.85 -22.50 11.95
N THR A 178 12.50 -21.57 12.86
CA THR A 178 12.01 -21.91 14.20
C THR A 178 11.00 -20.87 14.69
N ASP A 179 10.03 -21.31 15.43
CA ASP A 179 9.06 -20.49 16.17
C ASP A 179 9.54 -20.13 17.60
N LYS A 180 10.67 -20.74 18.04
CA LYS A 180 11.22 -20.53 19.36
C LYS A 180 12.21 -19.38 19.39
N LYS A 181 12.21 -18.63 20.48
CA LYS A 181 13.28 -17.68 20.77
C LYS A 181 14.55 -18.45 21.18
N ILE A 182 15.58 -18.37 20.35
CA ILE A 182 16.90 -18.94 20.64
C ILE A 182 17.70 -17.91 21.45
N SER A 183 17.94 -18.21 22.71
CA SER A 183 18.69 -17.32 23.64
C SER A 183 20.03 -17.91 24.04
N ASN A 184 20.27 -19.19 23.77
CA ASN A 184 21.48 -19.90 24.16
C ASN A 184 21.99 -20.71 22.98
N ILE A 185 23.29 -20.61 22.70
CA ILE A 185 23.96 -21.35 21.63
C ILE A 185 23.86 -22.86 21.82
N GLN A 186 23.76 -23.34 23.05
CA GLN A 186 23.63 -24.79 23.37
C GLN A 186 22.37 -25.39 22.76
N GLU A 187 21.33 -24.62 22.53
CA GLU A 187 20.07 -25.10 21.92
C GLU A 187 20.24 -25.48 20.46
N ILE A 188 21.13 -24.81 19.73
CA ILE A 188 21.39 -25.03 18.30
C ILE A 188 22.71 -25.77 18.06
N LEU A 189 23.52 -26.03 19.10
CA LEU A 189 24.83 -26.67 18.99
C LEU A 189 24.79 -28.01 18.23
N PRO A 190 23.82 -28.90 18.47
CA PRO A 190 23.75 -30.19 17.74
C PRO A 190 23.53 -30.00 16.23
N ILE A 191 22.81 -28.93 15.84
CA ILE A 191 22.59 -28.59 14.41
C ILE A 191 23.87 -28.01 13.81
N LEU A 192 24.55 -27.13 14.53
CA LEU A 192 25.82 -26.55 14.08
C LEU A 192 26.90 -27.60 13.90
N GLU A 193 26.96 -28.61 14.78
CA GLU A 193 27.89 -29.75 14.66
C GLU A 193 27.63 -30.61 13.42
N GLN A 194 26.35 -30.79 13.03
CA GLN A 194 25.98 -31.50 11.79
C GLN A 194 26.33 -30.72 10.54
N ILE A 195 26.27 -29.40 10.60
CA ILE A 195 26.62 -28.51 9.46
C ILE A 195 28.14 -28.45 9.26
N ALA A 196 28.91 -28.59 10.36
CA ALA A 196 30.37 -28.52 10.35
C ALA A 196 31.06 -29.82 9.92
N GLN A 197 30.33 -30.92 9.81
CA GLN A 197 30.80 -32.21 9.28
C GLN A 197 30.61 -32.31 7.77
#